data_eccba733690bc0130191fdd79f21879f
#
_entry.id   eccba733690bc0130191fdd79f21879f
#
_cell.length_a   1.000
_cell.length_b   1.000
_cell.length_c   1.000
_cell.angle_alpha   90.00
_cell.angle_beta   90.00
_cell.angle_gamma   90.00
#
_symmetry.space_group_name_H-M   'P 1'
#
loop_
_entity.id
_entity.type
_entity.pdbx_description
1 polymer ?
#
loop_
_entity_poly.entity_id
_entity_poly.type
_entity_poly.pdbx_seq_one_letter_code
_entity_poly.pdbx_strand_id
1 'polypeptide(L)'
;MNKYKRSPMAVLALAAVLAAGPAAAVDGISLIGGTGDDAKMGAIGLVWNWDKQWFKSGDWALGGYWEADVSYWKGDDPGGKSIGGIGFTPVFRYGSDSGSIAPYVEAAVGVHLFSGVRINDNKKMGTAFEFGDHVGFGFRFGEGLKYDLGYRYQHYSNAGISENNGGVNFHQIRLKYGF
;
A
#
# COMPACT_ATOMS: atom_id res chain seq x y z
N MET A 1 -34.75 15.38 -6.62
CA MET A 1 -33.63 14.92 -7.49
C MET A 1 -32.36 15.67 -7.10
N ASN A 2 -31.51 15.09 -6.24
CA ASN A 2 -30.28 15.74 -5.77
C ASN A 2 -29.09 15.13 -6.54
N LYS A 3 -28.53 15.91 -7.48
CA LYS A 3 -27.32 15.54 -8.23
C LYS A 3 -26.12 15.73 -7.31
N TYR A 4 -25.58 14.65 -6.77
CA TYR A 4 -24.28 14.68 -6.10
C TYR A 4 -23.19 15.07 -7.11
N LYS A 5 -22.69 16.30 -7.01
CA LYS A 5 -21.49 16.75 -7.71
C LYS A 5 -20.30 15.97 -7.13
N ARG A 6 -19.70 15.10 -7.92
CA ARG A 6 -18.44 14.43 -7.60
C ARG A 6 -17.36 15.50 -7.49
N SER A 7 -16.78 15.66 -6.30
CA SER A 7 -15.70 16.63 -6.07
C SER A 7 -14.40 16.18 -6.79
N PRO A 8 -13.76 17.06 -7.55
CA PRO A 8 -12.51 16.76 -8.27
C PRO A 8 -11.26 16.75 -7.35
N MET A 9 -11.44 16.76 -6.03
CA MET A 9 -10.33 16.91 -5.06
C MET A 9 -9.33 15.74 -5.02
N ALA A 10 -9.75 14.52 -5.39
CA ALA A 10 -8.85 13.36 -5.34
C ALA A 10 -7.77 13.37 -6.46
N VAL A 11 -8.07 13.99 -7.60
CA VAL A 11 -7.11 14.09 -8.73
C VAL A 11 -6.07 15.19 -8.48
N LEU A 12 -6.44 16.24 -7.73
CA LEU A 12 -5.52 17.34 -7.39
C LEU A 12 -4.46 16.94 -6.35
N ALA A 13 -4.77 16.02 -5.44
CA ALA A 13 -3.81 15.59 -4.41
C ALA A 13 -2.62 14.82 -5.00
N LEU A 14 -2.84 13.99 -6.02
CA LEU A 14 -1.77 13.25 -6.70
C LEU A 14 -0.86 14.19 -7.51
N ALA A 15 -1.41 15.25 -8.11
CA ALA A 15 -0.66 16.24 -8.87
C ALA A 15 0.20 17.15 -7.98
N ALA A 16 -0.22 17.42 -6.73
CA ALA A 16 0.52 18.25 -5.79
C ALA A 16 1.78 17.58 -5.23
N VAL A 17 1.80 16.26 -5.10
CA VAL A 17 2.98 15.49 -4.69
C VAL A 17 4.07 15.49 -5.76
N LEU A 18 3.71 15.65 -7.03
CA LEU A 18 4.63 15.72 -8.16
C LEU A 18 5.25 17.11 -8.36
N ALA A 19 4.77 18.17 -7.70
CA ALA A 19 5.16 19.56 -7.93
C ALA A 19 6.05 20.19 -6.84
N ALA A 20 6.39 19.48 -5.76
CA ALA A 20 7.09 20.04 -4.60
C ALA A 20 8.58 19.68 -4.55
N GLY A 21 9.43 20.52 -5.10
CA GLY A 21 10.87 20.56 -4.85
C GLY A 21 11.73 19.64 -5.74
N PRO A 22 13.07 19.53 -5.52
CA PRO A 22 13.87 18.50 -6.14
C PRO A 22 13.37 17.15 -5.60
N ALA A 23 12.32 16.65 -6.24
CA ALA A 23 11.73 15.38 -5.94
C ALA A 23 12.82 14.34 -6.11
N ALA A 24 13.18 13.63 -5.05
CA ALA A 24 13.90 12.38 -5.22
C ALA A 24 13.16 11.62 -6.33
N ALA A 25 13.89 11.26 -7.39
CA ALA A 25 13.28 10.62 -8.55
C ALA A 25 12.49 9.41 -8.07
N VAL A 26 11.29 9.23 -8.59
CA VAL A 26 10.50 8.03 -8.31
C VAL A 26 11.23 6.84 -8.91
N ASP A 27 11.51 5.82 -8.09
CA ASP A 27 12.25 4.63 -8.53
C ASP A 27 11.35 3.53 -9.10
N GLY A 28 10.03 3.69 -8.98
CA GLY A 28 9.11 2.70 -9.53
C GLY A 28 7.65 2.99 -9.24
N ILE A 29 6.81 2.21 -9.91
CA ILE A 29 5.36 2.21 -9.76
C ILE A 29 4.89 0.83 -9.32
N SER A 30 3.89 0.77 -8.44
CA SER A 30 3.26 -0.48 -8.00
C SER A 30 1.76 -0.51 -8.31
N LEU A 31 1.28 -1.71 -8.62
CA LEU A 31 -0.14 -2.04 -8.68
C LEU A 31 -0.43 -3.08 -7.61
N ILE A 32 -1.47 -2.87 -6.84
CA ILE A 32 -1.87 -3.74 -5.74
C ILE A 32 -3.34 -4.12 -5.94
N GLY A 33 -3.63 -5.40 -5.85
CA GLY A 33 -4.99 -5.92 -5.82
C GLY A 33 -5.16 -6.84 -4.62
N GLY A 34 -6.31 -6.80 -3.96
CA GLY A 34 -6.52 -7.61 -2.77
C GLY A 34 -7.98 -7.87 -2.46
N THR A 35 -8.20 -8.89 -1.63
CA THR A 35 -9.51 -9.27 -1.10
C THR A 35 -9.38 -9.69 0.36
N GLY A 36 -10.40 -9.43 1.15
CA GLY A 36 -10.46 -9.80 2.57
C GLY A 36 -11.60 -9.07 3.28
N ASP A 37 -12.04 -9.62 4.40
CA ASP A 37 -13.09 -9.06 5.25
C ASP A 37 -14.33 -8.59 4.47
N ASP A 38 -14.82 -9.43 3.54
CA ASP A 38 -15.95 -9.16 2.65
C ASP A 38 -15.80 -7.86 1.85
N ALA A 39 -14.57 -7.58 1.39
CA ALA A 39 -14.24 -6.43 0.57
C ALA A 39 -13.15 -6.76 -0.46
N LYS A 40 -13.10 -5.97 -1.52
CA LYS A 40 -12.03 -5.94 -2.52
C LYS A 40 -11.36 -4.59 -2.53
N MET A 41 -10.08 -4.60 -2.86
CA MET A 41 -9.31 -3.38 -2.98
C MET A 41 -8.41 -3.39 -4.21
N GLY A 42 -8.12 -2.19 -4.71
CA GLY A 42 -7.07 -1.94 -5.69
C GLY A 42 -6.33 -0.66 -5.31
N ALA A 43 -5.03 -0.62 -5.59
CA ALA A 43 -4.22 0.58 -5.36
C ALA A 43 -3.14 0.74 -6.44
N ILE A 44 -2.71 2.00 -6.60
CA ILE A 44 -1.54 2.39 -7.40
C ILE A 44 -0.61 3.14 -6.46
N GLY A 45 0.66 2.74 -6.43
CA GLY A 45 1.68 3.34 -5.57
C GLY A 45 2.89 3.84 -6.35
N LEU A 46 3.53 4.86 -5.78
CA LEU A 46 4.85 5.35 -6.18
C LEU A 46 5.86 4.88 -5.14
N VAL A 47 7.05 4.52 -5.60
CA VAL A 47 8.08 3.89 -4.77
C VAL A 47 9.38 4.67 -4.85
N TRP A 48 10.01 4.90 -3.67
CA TRP A 48 11.34 5.48 -3.51
C TRP A 48 12.20 4.52 -2.72
N ASN A 49 13.20 3.92 -3.34
CA ASN A 49 14.10 2.97 -2.67
C ASN A 49 15.02 3.71 -1.68
N TRP A 50 15.39 3.02 -0.61
CA TRP A 50 16.41 3.54 0.31
C TRP A 50 17.81 3.22 -0.23
N ASP A 51 18.70 4.18 -0.19
CA ASP A 51 20.11 3.99 -0.55
C ASP A 51 20.85 3.13 0.46
N LYS A 52 20.38 3.14 1.71
CA LYS A 52 21.05 2.48 2.83
C LYS A 52 20.60 1.04 2.98
N GLN A 53 21.58 0.16 3.14
CA GLN A 53 21.40 -1.24 3.49
C GLN A 53 22.06 -1.56 4.83
N TRP A 54 21.48 -2.51 5.57
CA TRP A 54 21.96 -2.99 6.87
C TRP A 54 22.06 -4.52 6.84
N PHE A 55 22.79 -5.10 7.77
CA PHE A 55 22.90 -6.55 8.00
C PHE A 55 23.22 -7.34 6.72
N LYS A 56 24.17 -6.80 5.93
CA LYS A 56 24.58 -7.44 4.69
C LYS A 56 25.34 -8.73 4.96
N SER A 57 24.91 -9.85 4.34
CA SER A 57 25.55 -11.16 4.41
C SER A 57 25.47 -11.83 3.03
N GLY A 58 26.59 -11.90 2.33
CA GLY A 58 26.62 -12.31 0.93
C GLY A 58 25.73 -11.39 0.08
N ASP A 59 24.78 -11.99 -0.64
CA ASP A 59 23.83 -11.27 -1.50
C ASP A 59 22.56 -10.79 -0.75
N TRP A 60 22.47 -11.09 0.54
CA TRP A 60 21.30 -10.71 1.36
C TRP A 60 21.59 -9.46 2.17
N ALA A 61 20.60 -8.56 2.20
CA ALA A 61 20.66 -7.35 3.01
C ALA A 61 19.25 -6.93 3.49
N LEU A 62 19.23 -6.21 4.60
CA LEU A 62 18.05 -5.44 5.00
C LEU A 62 18.14 -4.07 4.32
N GLY A 63 17.17 -3.76 3.51
CA GLY A 63 16.95 -2.45 2.91
C GLY A 63 15.50 -2.05 3.05
N GLY A 64 15.01 -1.28 2.10
CA GLY A 64 13.60 -0.93 2.06
C GLY A 64 13.29 0.19 1.07
N TYR A 65 12.08 0.71 1.21
CA TYR A 65 11.59 1.77 0.35
C TYR A 65 10.41 2.50 1.02
N TRP A 66 10.13 3.70 0.54
CA TRP A 66 8.89 4.41 0.81
C TRP A 66 7.89 4.06 -0.28
N GLU A 67 6.64 3.83 0.09
CA GLU A 67 5.52 3.66 -0.85
C GLU A 67 4.42 4.66 -0.49
N ALA A 68 4.06 5.52 -1.46
CA ALA A 68 2.88 6.38 -1.36
C ALA A 68 1.83 5.84 -2.32
N ASP A 69 0.61 5.60 -1.85
CA ASP A 69 -0.44 4.99 -2.64
C ASP A 69 -1.76 5.74 -2.63
N VAL A 70 -2.53 5.51 -3.69
CA VAL A 70 -3.95 5.83 -3.78
C VAL A 70 -4.70 4.54 -3.95
N SER A 71 -5.67 4.30 -3.09
CA SER A 71 -6.45 3.06 -3.06
C SER A 71 -7.95 3.29 -3.23
N TYR A 72 -8.61 2.26 -3.71
CA TYR A 72 -10.06 2.16 -3.81
C TYR A 72 -10.51 0.82 -3.25
N TRP A 73 -11.45 0.86 -2.30
CA TRP A 73 -12.01 -0.33 -1.66
C TRP A 73 -13.51 -0.40 -1.93
N LYS A 74 -14.02 -1.61 -2.05
CA LYS A 74 -15.45 -1.87 -2.22
C LYS A 74 -15.86 -3.07 -1.38
N GLY A 75 -16.86 -2.87 -0.53
CA GLY A 75 -17.51 -3.97 0.20
C GLY A 75 -18.32 -4.86 -0.77
N ASP A 76 -18.27 -6.17 -0.55
CA ASP A 76 -18.90 -7.19 -1.40
C ASP A 76 -20.40 -7.39 -1.08
N ASP A 77 -20.88 -6.97 0.09
CA ASP A 77 -22.30 -7.06 0.50
C ASP A 77 -23.23 -6.19 -0.34
N PRO A 78 -24.54 -6.49 -0.42
CA PRO A 78 -25.53 -5.63 -1.06
C PRO A 78 -25.54 -4.19 -0.52
N GLY A 79 -25.18 -3.98 0.75
CA GLY A 79 -24.99 -2.66 1.40
C GLY A 79 -23.56 -2.12 1.33
N GLY A 80 -22.66 -2.81 0.63
CA GLY A 80 -21.22 -2.48 0.53
C GLY A 80 -20.98 -1.08 -0.01
N LYS A 81 -20.13 -0.32 0.69
CA LYS A 81 -19.73 1.04 0.32
C LYS A 81 -18.42 1.02 -0.43
N SER A 82 -18.24 2.06 -1.23
CA SER A 82 -16.96 2.32 -1.87
C SER A 82 -16.27 3.45 -1.13
N ILE A 83 -15.01 3.25 -0.76
CA ILE A 83 -14.18 4.25 -0.13
C ILE A 83 -12.86 4.39 -0.89
N GLY A 84 -12.36 5.61 -0.98
CA GLY A 84 -11.02 5.91 -1.48
C GLY A 84 -10.07 6.11 -0.30
N GLY A 85 -8.79 5.83 -0.51
CA GLY A 85 -7.74 6.04 0.48
C GLY A 85 -6.48 6.61 -0.14
N ILE A 86 -5.65 7.22 0.71
CA ILE A 86 -4.27 7.56 0.42
C ILE A 86 -3.41 7.00 1.54
N GLY A 87 -2.24 6.48 1.20
CA GLY A 87 -1.32 5.87 2.14
C GLY A 87 0.11 6.35 1.98
N PHE A 88 0.89 6.27 3.07
CA PHE A 88 2.33 6.46 3.06
C PHE A 88 2.98 5.46 4.01
N THR A 89 3.84 4.61 3.47
CA THR A 89 4.33 3.42 4.16
C THR A 89 5.83 3.24 3.98
N PRO A 90 6.63 3.26 5.06
CA PRO A 90 7.98 2.73 5.07
C PRO A 90 7.94 1.19 5.06
N VAL A 91 8.58 0.59 4.07
CA VAL A 91 8.64 -0.87 3.94
C VAL A 91 10.06 -1.34 4.17
N PHE A 92 10.25 -2.19 5.16
CA PHE A 92 11.50 -2.88 5.44
C PHE A 92 11.53 -4.21 4.71
N ARG A 93 12.58 -4.46 3.98
CA ARG A 93 12.72 -5.66 3.15
C ARG A 93 14.07 -6.32 3.40
N TYR A 94 14.05 -7.59 3.77
CA TYR A 94 15.23 -8.43 3.82
C TYR A 94 15.20 -9.40 2.64
N GLY A 95 16.18 -9.30 1.76
CA GLY A 95 16.17 -10.07 0.53
C GLY A 95 17.50 -10.11 -0.19
N SER A 96 17.56 -10.95 -1.22
CA SER A 96 18.69 -11.02 -2.14
C SER A 96 18.67 -9.84 -3.11
N ASP A 97 19.82 -9.35 -3.51
CA ASP A 97 20.01 -8.31 -4.55
C ASP A 97 20.71 -8.85 -5.80
N SER A 98 20.85 -10.17 -5.94
CA SER A 98 21.55 -10.83 -7.05
C SER A 98 20.77 -12.01 -7.63
N GLY A 99 21.25 -12.51 -8.76
CA GLY A 99 20.66 -13.61 -9.49
C GLY A 99 19.55 -13.19 -10.45
N SER A 100 19.01 -14.13 -11.22
CA SER A 100 17.90 -13.89 -12.15
C SER A 100 16.55 -13.78 -11.45
N ILE A 101 16.45 -14.34 -10.24
CA ILE A 101 15.32 -14.24 -9.32
C ILE A 101 15.87 -13.94 -7.94
N ALA A 102 15.48 -12.84 -7.35
CA ALA A 102 15.92 -12.34 -6.04
C ALA A 102 14.78 -12.37 -5.03
N PRO A 103 14.68 -13.40 -4.18
CA PRO A 103 13.62 -13.54 -3.20
C PRO A 103 13.78 -12.56 -2.04
N TYR A 104 12.66 -12.23 -1.38
CA TYR A 104 12.63 -11.38 -0.19
C TYR A 104 11.47 -11.70 0.73
N VAL A 105 11.60 -11.22 1.97
CA VAL A 105 10.49 -11.02 2.92
C VAL A 105 10.42 -9.54 3.28
N GLU A 106 9.22 -9.06 3.62
CA GLU A 106 9.05 -7.66 4.00
C GLU A 106 8.05 -7.49 5.14
N ALA A 107 8.22 -6.39 5.86
CA ALA A 107 7.28 -5.94 6.88
C ALA A 107 7.21 -4.41 6.87
N ALA A 108 6.04 -3.88 7.23
CA ALA A 108 5.81 -2.44 7.23
C ALA A 108 4.76 -2.03 8.23
N VAL A 109 4.84 -0.76 8.64
CA VAL A 109 3.76 -0.04 9.31
C VAL A 109 3.66 1.34 8.66
N GLY A 110 2.51 1.66 8.09
CA GLY A 110 2.24 2.93 7.41
C GLY A 110 1.05 3.67 8.00
N VAL A 111 0.78 4.83 7.43
CA VAL A 111 -0.37 5.68 7.80
C VAL A 111 -1.27 5.87 6.58
N HIS A 112 -2.58 5.82 6.81
CA HIS A 112 -3.58 5.89 5.75
C HIS A 112 -4.72 6.83 6.15
N LEU A 113 -5.26 7.54 5.16
CA LEU A 113 -6.47 8.36 5.30
C LEU A 113 -7.50 7.90 4.30
N PHE A 114 -8.71 7.63 4.79
CA PHE A 114 -9.83 7.13 3.98
C PHE A 114 -10.94 8.16 3.86
N SER A 115 -11.66 8.14 2.74
CA SER A 115 -12.80 9.00 2.46
C SER A 115 -14.07 8.62 3.22
N GLY A 116 -14.06 7.48 3.90
CA GLY A 116 -15.18 6.95 4.68
C GLY A 116 -14.71 5.85 5.63
N VAL A 117 -15.52 5.57 6.63
CA VAL A 117 -15.20 4.58 7.68
C VAL A 117 -16.02 3.29 7.57
N ARG A 118 -17.07 3.25 6.74
CA ARG A 118 -17.93 2.08 6.58
C ARG A 118 -17.65 1.40 5.26
N ILE A 119 -17.29 0.12 5.32
CA ILE A 119 -16.96 -0.70 4.16
C ILE A 119 -18.18 -1.56 3.79
N ASN A 120 -18.77 -2.23 4.77
CA ASN A 120 -19.98 -3.03 4.63
C ASN A 120 -20.82 -2.98 5.92
N ASP A 121 -21.87 -3.78 6.03
CA ASP A 121 -22.75 -3.77 7.18
C ASP A 121 -22.07 -4.30 8.46
N ASN A 122 -21.09 -5.18 8.32
CA ASN A 122 -20.36 -5.82 9.42
C ASN A 122 -19.01 -5.17 9.72
N LYS A 123 -18.47 -4.34 8.81
CA LYS A 123 -17.13 -3.73 8.93
C LYS A 123 -17.20 -2.22 8.87
N LYS A 124 -16.89 -1.62 10.00
CA LYS A 124 -16.76 -0.18 10.16
C LYS A 124 -15.47 0.13 10.90
N MET A 125 -14.61 0.92 10.27
CA MET A 125 -13.43 1.50 10.91
C MET A 125 -13.88 2.58 11.90
N GLY A 126 -13.11 2.78 12.99
CA GLY A 126 -13.46 3.77 14.00
C GLY A 126 -13.16 5.20 13.59
N THR A 127 -12.14 5.37 12.75
CA THR A 127 -11.69 6.68 12.26
C THR A 127 -11.40 6.62 10.76
N ALA A 128 -11.30 7.79 10.12
CA ALA A 128 -10.81 7.89 8.74
C ALA A 128 -9.28 7.73 8.65
N PHE A 129 -8.59 7.93 9.76
CA PHE A 129 -7.16 7.67 9.89
C PHE A 129 -6.96 6.26 10.44
N GLU A 130 -6.16 5.46 9.74
CA GLU A 130 -5.81 4.10 10.14
C GLU A 130 -4.30 3.89 9.97
N PHE A 131 -3.72 3.10 10.85
CA PHE A 131 -2.43 2.48 10.59
C PHE A 131 -2.64 1.30 9.65
N GLY A 132 -1.71 1.10 8.71
CA GLY A 132 -1.69 -0.06 7.83
C GLY A 132 -0.39 -0.80 8.03
N ASP A 133 -0.46 -2.00 8.58
CA ASP A 133 0.71 -2.85 8.78
C ASP A 133 0.62 -4.10 7.91
N HIS A 134 1.74 -4.55 7.39
CA HIS A 134 1.79 -5.78 6.64
C HIS A 134 3.05 -6.60 6.89
N VAL A 135 2.91 -7.89 6.65
CA VAL A 135 4.00 -8.80 6.39
C VAL A 135 3.82 -9.40 5.01
N GLY A 136 4.93 -9.67 4.33
CA GLY A 136 4.87 -10.16 2.96
C GLY A 136 6.13 -10.87 2.52
N PHE A 137 6.04 -11.48 1.36
CA PHE A 137 7.16 -12.11 0.67
C PHE A 137 6.97 -12.01 -0.84
N GLY A 138 8.07 -12.18 -1.57
CA GLY A 138 8.02 -12.11 -3.01
C GLY A 138 9.40 -12.31 -3.64
N PHE A 139 9.48 -11.94 -4.89
CA PHE A 139 10.73 -12.01 -5.64
C PHE A 139 10.80 -10.91 -6.69
N ARG A 140 12.01 -10.44 -6.91
CA ARG A 140 12.35 -9.54 -8.02
C ARG A 140 12.97 -10.35 -9.16
N PHE A 141 12.74 -9.94 -10.39
CA PHE A 141 13.20 -10.65 -11.58
C PHE A 141 13.35 -9.72 -12.79
N GLY A 142 13.79 -10.29 -13.89
CA GLY A 142 14.05 -9.56 -15.13
C GLY A 142 15.39 -8.81 -15.10
N GLU A 143 15.70 -8.14 -16.20
CA GLU A 143 16.95 -7.38 -16.33
C GLU A 143 17.01 -6.26 -15.28
N GLY A 144 18.11 -6.23 -14.51
CA GLY A 144 18.28 -5.29 -13.39
C GLY A 144 17.28 -5.48 -12.24
N LEU A 145 16.62 -6.65 -12.15
CA LEU A 145 15.61 -6.96 -11.12
C LEU A 145 14.46 -5.93 -11.07
N LYS A 146 14.08 -5.40 -12.23
CA LYS A 146 13.11 -4.32 -12.36
C LYS A 146 11.68 -4.73 -12.07
N TYR A 147 11.35 -6.00 -12.25
CA TYR A 147 10.02 -6.53 -11.95
C TYR A 147 9.99 -7.12 -10.55
N ASP A 148 8.90 -6.93 -9.83
CA ASP A 148 8.70 -7.39 -8.46
C ASP A 148 7.27 -7.94 -8.33
N LEU A 149 7.17 -9.20 -7.94
CA LEU A 149 5.90 -9.85 -7.63
C LEU A 149 5.93 -10.25 -6.16
N GLY A 150 4.97 -9.74 -5.40
CA GLY A 150 4.86 -9.99 -3.98
C GLY A 150 3.45 -10.32 -3.53
N TYR A 151 3.37 -11.04 -2.44
CA TYR A 151 2.18 -11.25 -1.64
C TYR A 151 2.33 -10.52 -0.32
N ARG A 152 1.22 -9.89 0.19
CA ARG A 152 1.13 -9.24 1.49
C ARG A 152 -0.12 -9.70 2.23
N TYR A 153 0.02 -9.92 3.52
CA TYR A 153 -1.11 -9.89 4.45
C TYR A 153 -1.11 -8.52 5.11
N GLN A 154 -2.12 -7.72 4.79
CA GLN A 154 -2.25 -6.33 5.20
C GLN A 154 -3.36 -6.20 6.23
N HIS A 155 -3.05 -5.54 7.35
CA HIS A 155 -4.01 -5.16 8.39
C HIS A 155 -4.14 -3.65 8.46
N TYR A 156 -5.37 -3.15 8.62
CA TYR A 156 -5.64 -1.73 8.88
C TYR A 156 -6.40 -1.59 10.18
N SER A 157 -5.94 -0.70 11.06
CA SER A 157 -6.59 -0.40 12.34
C SER A 157 -6.20 0.97 12.87
N ASN A 158 -6.99 1.51 13.79
CA ASN A 158 -6.69 2.82 14.40
C ASN A 158 -5.85 2.74 15.68
N ALA A 159 -5.29 1.57 16.00
CA ALA A 159 -4.46 1.35 17.20
C ALA A 159 -5.15 1.78 18.52
N GLY A 160 -6.48 1.73 18.59
CA GLY A 160 -7.24 2.12 19.79
C GLY A 160 -7.49 3.62 19.93
N ILE A 161 -7.26 4.43 18.90
CA ILE A 161 -7.65 5.87 18.89
C ILE A 161 -9.17 6.02 19.04
N SER A 162 -9.94 5.06 18.55
CA SER A 162 -11.39 4.98 18.74
C SER A 162 -11.76 3.63 19.34
N GLU A 163 -12.84 3.61 20.16
CA GLU A 163 -13.38 2.37 20.75
C GLU A 163 -13.77 1.33 19.67
N ASN A 164 -14.24 1.80 18.51
CA ASN A 164 -14.50 0.95 17.37
C ASN A 164 -13.21 0.74 16.57
N ASN A 165 -12.49 -0.34 16.86
CA ASN A 165 -11.22 -0.72 16.22
C ASN A 165 -11.28 -2.17 15.71
N GLY A 166 -12.33 -2.51 14.95
CA GLY A 166 -12.55 -3.88 14.44
C GLY A 166 -11.52 -4.33 13.39
N GLY A 167 -10.67 -3.43 12.93
CA GLY A 167 -9.64 -3.71 11.92
C GLY A 167 -10.20 -4.21 10.58
N VAL A 168 -9.40 -4.15 9.54
CA VAL A 168 -9.72 -4.70 8.21
C VAL A 168 -8.49 -5.39 7.67
N ASN A 169 -8.64 -6.63 7.19
CA ASN A 169 -7.55 -7.44 6.68
C ASN A 169 -7.73 -7.70 5.19
N PHE A 170 -6.62 -7.68 4.45
CA PHE A 170 -6.57 -8.04 3.05
C PHE A 170 -5.42 -8.99 2.75
N HIS A 171 -5.70 -9.98 1.92
CA HIS A 171 -4.69 -10.71 1.16
C HIS A 171 -4.45 -9.93 -0.13
N GLN A 172 -3.21 -9.53 -0.38
CA GLN A 172 -2.86 -8.66 -1.50
C GLN A 172 -1.80 -9.31 -2.39
N ILE A 173 -1.94 -9.12 -3.70
CA ILE A 173 -0.89 -9.33 -4.69
C ILE A 173 -0.40 -7.96 -5.14
N ARG A 174 0.90 -7.81 -5.18
CA ARG A 174 1.59 -6.58 -5.60
C ARG A 174 2.48 -6.86 -6.80
N LEU A 175 2.35 -6.05 -7.82
CA LEU A 175 3.26 -5.96 -8.96
C LEU A 175 3.96 -4.60 -8.90
N LYS A 176 5.30 -4.57 -9.03
CA LYS A 176 6.06 -3.33 -9.14
C LYS A 176 6.94 -3.38 -10.38
N TYR A 177 7.09 -2.23 -11.02
CA TYR A 177 8.10 -1.99 -12.05
C TYR A 177 9.05 -0.89 -11.55
N GLY A 178 10.37 -1.17 -11.57
CA GLY A 178 11.44 -0.21 -11.27
C GLY A 178 11.97 0.45 -12.56
N PHE A 179 12.23 1.71 -12.48
CA PHE A 179 12.76 2.52 -13.60
C PHE A 179 14.27 2.36 -13.76
#